data_351f80b64018928ad07f7ab67f3b7609
#
_entry.id   351f80b64018928ad07f7ab67f3b7609
#
_cell.length_a   1.000
_cell.length_b   1.000
_cell.length_c   1.000
_cell.angle_alpha   90.00
_cell.angle_beta   90.00
_cell.angle_gamma   90.00
#
_symmetry.space_group_name_H-M   'P 1'
#
loop_
_entity.id
_entity.type
_entity.pdbx_description
1 polymer ?
#
loop_
_entity_poly.entity_id
_entity_poly.type
_entity_poly.pdbx_seq_one_letter_code
_entity_poly.pdbx_strand_id
1 'polypeptide(L)'
;MGRLCAAVIATRPNSSTRSLRGLDNAAAPARIGVFDSGVGGLSVLREVHQRLPGASIVYVGDVAFAPYGPRPASEVLARCERIVGHLAGLGARLIVVACNTATVQAIDTLRDQWPSLTFVGVEPGIKPGVATSRSGRIAVMATAATVQSARLRDLVERHAAGASVLLQRKRSANPILAP
;
A
#
# COMPACT_ATOMS: atom_id res chain seq x y z
N MET A 1 5.69 22.23 -12.01
CA MET A 1 4.98 20.93 -12.23
C MET A 1 6.03 19.83 -12.39
N GLY A 2 6.48 19.21 -11.31
CA GLY A 2 7.49 18.14 -11.35
C GLY A 2 6.86 16.84 -11.88
N ARG A 3 7.52 16.21 -12.85
CA ARG A 3 7.09 14.92 -13.41
C ARG A 3 7.07 13.84 -12.31
N LEU A 4 6.06 12.96 -12.32
CA LEU A 4 6.07 11.75 -11.52
C LEU A 4 7.15 10.82 -12.10
N CYS A 5 8.35 10.83 -11.51
CA CYS A 5 9.39 9.87 -11.84
C CYS A 5 9.13 8.60 -11.01
N ALA A 6 8.21 7.75 -11.48
CA ALA A 6 7.79 6.53 -10.81
C ALA A 6 7.80 5.38 -11.81
N ALA A 7 8.13 4.18 -11.36
CA ALA A 7 7.94 2.97 -12.17
C ALA A 7 6.45 2.63 -12.22
N VAL A 8 5.87 2.59 -13.42
CA VAL A 8 4.47 2.25 -13.65
C VAL A 8 4.39 0.90 -14.35
N ILE A 9 3.68 -0.05 -13.74
CA ILE A 9 3.40 -1.36 -14.30
C ILE A 9 1.88 -1.47 -14.48
N ALA A 10 1.43 -1.79 -15.69
CA ALA A 10 0.02 -2.07 -15.94
C ALA A 10 -0.16 -3.55 -16.34
N THR A 11 -1.07 -4.24 -15.67
CA THR A 11 -1.48 -5.59 -16.06
C THR A 11 -2.80 -5.51 -16.81
N ARG A 12 -2.91 -6.28 -17.91
CA ARG A 12 -4.19 -6.45 -18.62
C ARG A 12 -4.87 -7.72 -18.13
N PRO A 13 -6.21 -7.77 -18.07
CA PRO A 13 -6.92 -9.02 -17.82
C PRO A 13 -6.54 -10.06 -18.86
N ASN A 14 -6.35 -11.31 -18.42
CA ASN A 14 -6.04 -12.41 -19.33
C ASN A 14 -7.23 -12.65 -20.27
N SER A 15 -7.00 -12.55 -21.58
CA SER A 15 -8.03 -12.63 -22.62
C SER A 15 -8.61 -14.03 -22.85
N SER A 16 -8.27 -15.01 -22.01
CA SER A 16 -8.74 -16.40 -22.15
C SER A 16 -10.08 -16.71 -21.46
N THR A 17 -10.79 -15.73 -20.90
CA THR A 17 -12.18 -15.91 -20.47
C THR A 17 -13.12 -15.70 -21.66
N ARG A 18 -13.64 -16.80 -22.16
CA ARG A 18 -14.59 -16.95 -23.27
C ARG A 18 -15.73 -15.95 -23.17
N SER A 19 -15.92 -15.20 -24.26
CA SER A 19 -17.07 -14.35 -24.58
C SER A 19 -18.41 -15.00 -24.16
N LEU A 20 -19.04 -14.44 -23.13
CA LEU A 20 -20.50 -14.50 -23.00
C LEU A 20 -21.05 -13.32 -23.83
N ARG A 21 -21.37 -13.59 -25.08
CA ARG A 21 -22.16 -12.69 -25.94
C ARG A 21 -23.52 -12.48 -25.27
N GLY A 22 -23.83 -11.25 -24.87
CA GLY A 22 -25.21 -10.90 -24.56
C GLY A 22 -25.46 -9.90 -23.44
N LEU A 23 -24.45 -9.12 -22.97
CA LEU A 23 -24.70 -7.99 -22.07
C LEU A 23 -23.89 -6.76 -22.55
N ASP A 24 -24.37 -6.11 -23.58
CA ASP A 24 -23.82 -4.87 -24.15
C ASP A 24 -24.11 -3.66 -23.24
N ASN A 25 -23.75 -3.74 -21.96
CA ASN A 25 -23.63 -2.57 -21.06
C ASN A 25 -22.70 -2.86 -19.86
N ALA A 26 -21.66 -3.67 -20.05
CA ALA A 26 -20.65 -3.88 -19.02
C ALA A 26 -19.74 -2.66 -18.98
N ALA A 27 -19.92 -1.82 -17.95
CA ALA A 27 -18.93 -0.81 -17.58
C ALA A 27 -17.53 -1.46 -17.61
N ALA A 28 -16.55 -0.76 -18.20
CA ALA A 28 -15.17 -1.26 -18.25
C ALA A 28 -14.74 -1.80 -16.88
N PRO A 29 -14.06 -2.95 -16.78
CA PRO A 29 -13.74 -3.55 -15.50
C PRO A 29 -13.03 -2.56 -14.61
N ALA A 30 -13.53 -2.41 -13.38
CA ALA A 30 -13.00 -1.44 -12.43
C ALA A 30 -11.48 -1.63 -12.28
N ARG A 31 -10.73 -0.57 -12.55
CA ARG A 31 -9.26 -0.61 -12.45
C ARG A 31 -8.84 -0.45 -10.99
N ILE A 32 -7.91 -1.28 -10.55
CA ILE A 32 -7.28 -1.20 -9.24
C ILE A 32 -5.98 -0.42 -9.37
N GLY A 33 -5.83 0.65 -8.60
CA GLY A 33 -4.56 1.35 -8.42
C GLY A 33 -3.82 0.76 -7.21
N VAL A 34 -2.55 0.44 -7.37
CA VAL A 34 -1.69 -0.01 -6.26
C VAL A 34 -0.48 0.90 -6.22
N PHE A 35 -0.09 1.42 -5.05
CA PHE A 35 1.14 2.19 -4.97
C PHE A 35 1.95 1.91 -3.70
N ASP A 36 3.26 2.08 -3.82
CA ASP A 36 4.24 1.99 -2.74
C ASP A 36 5.30 3.09 -2.87
N SER A 37 5.98 3.39 -1.77
CA SER A 37 7.13 4.31 -1.75
C SER A 37 8.37 3.79 -2.52
N GLY A 38 8.38 2.53 -2.90
CA GLY A 38 9.51 1.89 -3.58
C GLY A 38 9.09 0.65 -4.35
N VAL A 39 9.76 -0.48 -4.07
CA VAL A 39 9.53 -1.75 -4.76
C VAL A 39 8.91 -2.84 -3.86
N GLY A 40 8.79 -2.60 -2.56
CA GLY A 40 8.25 -3.58 -1.60
C GLY A 40 6.80 -3.94 -1.88
N GLY A 41 6.02 -3.00 -2.39
CA GLY A 41 4.63 -3.18 -2.78
C GLY A 41 4.41 -4.16 -3.94
N LEU A 42 5.47 -4.59 -4.64
CA LEU A 42 5.37 -5.64 -5.66
C LEU A 42 4.92 -6.99 -5.07
N SER A 43 5.22 -7.26 -3.80
CA SER A 43 4.71 -8.43 -3.10
C SER A 43 3.18 -8.36 -2.93
N VAL A 44 2.66 -7.18 -2.59
CA VAL A 44 1.21 -6.93 -2.49
C VAL A 44 0.56 -7.01 -3.88
N LEU A 45 1.17 -6.40 -4.90
CA LEU A 45 0.70 -6.48 -6.28
C LEU A 45 0.54 -7.92 -6.73
N ARG A 46 1.54 -8.78 -6.46
CA ARG A 46 1.50 -10.21 -6.82
C ARG A 46 0.30 -10.91 -6.19
N GLU A 47 0.06 -10.67 -4.91
CA GLU A 47 -1.07 -11.29 -4.19
C GLU A 47 -2.44 -10.80 -4.71
N VAL A 48 -2.55 -9.50 -5.01
CA VAL A 48 -3.77 -8.94 -5.62
C VAL A 48 -4.00 -9.56 -7.00
N HIS A 49 -2.97 -9.64 -7.84
CA HIS A 49 -3.07 -10.21 -9.19
C HIS A 49 -3.45 -11.69 -9.18
N GLN A 50 -2.89 -12.48 -8.25
CA GLN A 50 -3.20 -13.91 -8.12
C GLN A 50 -4.64 -14.15 -7.67
N ARG A 51 -5.18 -13.30 -6.77
CA ARG A 51 -6.55 -13.44 -6.26
C ARG A 51 -7.60 -12.84 -7.19
N LEU A 52 -7.21 -11.89 -8.03
CA LEU A 52 -8.07 -11.17 -8.96
C LEU A 52 -7.49 -11.19 -10.39
N PRO A 53 -7.34 -12.37 -11.01
CA PRO A 53 -6.66 -12.51 -12.32
C PRO A 53 -7.38 -11.78 -13.48
N GLY A 54 -8.67 -11.45 -13.29
CA GLY A 54 -9.47 -10.69 -14.25
C GLY A 54 -9.43 -9.16 -14.03
N ALA A 55 -8.76 -8.68 -12.98
CA ALA A 55 -8.71 -7.25 -12.69
C ALA A 55 -7.66 -6.53 -13.56
N SER A 56 -8.00 -5.31 -14.01
CA SER A 56 -7.03 -4.39 -14.58
C SER A 56 -6.32 -3.65 -13.44
N ILE A 57 -5.01 -3.83 -13.31
CA ILE A 57 -4.24 -3.26 -12.20
C ILE A 57 -3.18 -2.31 -12.76
N VAL A 58 -3.04 -1.13 -12.13
CA VAL A 58 -1.93 -0.20 -12.35
C VAL A 58 -1.14 -0.08 -11.06
N TYR A 59 0.15 -0.36 -11.12
CA TYR A 59 1.07 -0.20 -9.98
C TYR A 59 1.97 1.02 -10.18
N VAL A 60 2.14 1.81 -9.12
CA VAL A 60 3.07 2.94 -9.07
C VAL A 60 4.08 2.71 -7.95
N GLY A 61 5.33 2.49 -8.29
CA GLY A 61 6.46 2.48 -7.34
C GLY A 61 7.13 3.85 -7.33
N ASP A 62 7.04 4.59 -6.23
CA ASP A 62 7.58 5.96 -6.11
C ASP A 62 9.07 5.98 -5.73
N VAL A 63 9.87 5.25 -6.50
CA VAL A 63 11.30 5.01 -6.22
C VAL A 63 12.14 6.28 -6.20
N ALA A 64 11.77 7.29 -6.99
CA ALA A 64 12.51 8.56 -7.04
C ALA A 64 12.30 9.43 -5.80
N PHE A 65 11.24 9.21 -5.04
CA PHE A 65 10.95 9.93 -3.81
C PHE A 65 11.21 9.09 -2.54
N ALA A 66 11.55 7.82 -2.73
CA ALA A 66 11.93 6.91 -1.63
C ALA A 66 13.16 7.44 -0.87
N PRO A 67 13.31 7.08 0.42
CA PRO A 67 12.34 6.42 1.28
C PRO A 67 11.37 7.42 1.96
N TYR A 68 10.12 6.99 2.23
CA TYR A 68 9.12 7.82 2.91
C TYR A 68 9.38 7.96 4.43
N GLY A 69 10.04 6.97 5.02
CA GLY A 69 10.18 6.87 6.49
C GLY A 69 10.81 8.08 7.20
N PRO A 70 11.87 8.74 6.67
CA PRO A 70 12.47 9.92 7.26
C PRO A 70 11.79 11.24 6.90
N ARG A 71 10.81 11.22 5.96
CA ARG A 71 10.19 12.46 5.47
C ARG A 71 9.09 12.97 6.40
N PRO A 72 8.86 14.29 6.42
CA PRO A 72 7.71 14.89 7.10
C PRO A 72 6.39 14.30 6.57
N ALA A 73 5.40 14.13 7.44
CA ALA A 73 4.09 13.59 7.08
C ALA A 73 3.39 14.41 5.98
N SER A 74 3.55 15.75 6.01
CA SER A 74 3.00 16.64 4.98
C SER A 74 3.57 16.38 3.59
N GLU A 75 4.87 16.10 3.48
CA GLU A 75 5.50 15.76 2.20
C GLU A 75 5.01 14.40 1.67
N VAL A 76 4.90 13.42 2.57
CA VAL A 76 4.38 12.08 2.21
C VAL A 76 2.93 12.18 1.76
N LEU A 77 2.10 12.94 2.48
CA LEU A 77 0.70 13.17 2.10
C LEU A 77 0.60 13.82 0.71
N ALA A 78 1.27 14.94 0.49
CA ALA A 78 1.25 15.63 -0.80
C ALA A 78 1.72 14.73 -1.95
N ARG A 79 2.66 13.82 -1.67
CA ARG A 79 3.12 12.85 -2.66
C ARG A 79 2.08 11.79 -2.94
N CYS A 80 1.42 11.25 -1.89
CA CYS A 80 0.32 10.30 -2.03
C CYS A 80 -0.86 10.88 -2.81
N GLU A 81 -1.24 12.14 -2.54
CA GLU A 81 -2.31 12.85 -3.27
C GLU A 81 -2.03 12.91 -4.78
N ARG A 82 -0.79 13.22 -5.17
CA ARG A 82 -0.39 13.25 -6.58
C ARG A 82 -0.47 11.87 -7.24
N ILE A 83 -0.07 10.82 -6.52
CA ILE A 83 -0.13 9.44 -7.02
C ILE A 83 -1.60 8.99 -7.15
N VAL A 84 -2.42 9.26 -6.14
CA VAL A 84 -3.85 8.95 -6.16
C VAL A 84 -4.55 9.68 -7.30
N GLY A 85 -4.28 10.98 -7.50
CA GLY A 85 -4.83 11.75 -8.62
C GLY A 85 -4.45 11.15 -9.98
N HIS A 86 -3.20 10.69 -10.13
CA HIS A 86 -2.75 10.00 -11.35
C HIS A 86 -3.50 8.66 -11.56
N LEU A 87 -3.61 7.83 -10.53
CA LEU A 87 -4.30 6.54 -10.60
C LEU A 87 -5.81 6.72 -10.87
N ALA A 88 -6.44 7.70 -10.23
CA ALA A 88 -7.85 8.05 -10.47
C ALA A 88 -8.07 8.54 -11.90
N GLY A 89 -7.15 9.38 -12.44
CA GLY A 89 -7.15 9.82 -13.83
C GLY A 89 -7.01 8.68 -14.84
N LEU A 90 -6.38 7.57 -14.45
CA LEU A 90 -6.32 6.33 -15.22
C LEU A 90 -7.55 5.43 -15.03
N GLY A 91 -8.57 5.89 -14.29
CA GLY A 91 -9.83 5.18 -14.08
C GLY A 91 -9.83 4.20 -12.90
N ALA A 92 -8.84 4.27 -11.98
CA ALA A 92 -8.88 3.47 -10.76
C ALA A 92 -10.03 3.93 -9.85
N ARG A 93 -10.75 2.96 -9.27
CA ARG A 93 -11.82 3.18 -8.29
C ARG A 93 -11.48 2.57 -6.92
N LEU A 94 -10.59 1.62 -6.89
CA LEU A 94 -10.02 1.02 -5.70
C LEU A 94 -8.52 1.33 -5.68
N ILE A 95 -8.04 1.90 -4.58
CA ILE A 95 -6.63 2.25 -4.36
C ILE A 95 -6.08 1.40 -3.22
N VAL A 96 -5.04 0.61 -3.51
CA VAL A 96 -4.28 -0.15 -2.52
C VAL A 96 -3.00 0.63 -2.18
N VAL A 97 -2.92 1.10 -0.95
CA VAL A 97 -1.74 1.76 -0.39
C VAL A 97 -0.81 0.66 0.15
N ALA A 98 0.10 0.17 -0.69
CA ALA A 98 0.98 -0.97 -0.40
C ALA A 98 2.22 -0.59 0.44
N CYS A 99 2.19 0.56 1.10
CA CYS A 99 3.25 1.12 1.93
C CYS A 99 2.74 1.36 3.35
N ASN A 100 3.34 0.69 4.35
CA ASN A 100 2.95 0.92 5.76
C ASN A 100 3.12 2.39 6.19
N THR A 101 4.20 3.04 5.77
CA THR A 101 4.46 4.44 6.11
C THR A 101 3.41 5.37 5.50
N ALA A 102 3.08 5.19 4.21
CA ALA A 102 2.03 5.96 3.55
C ALA A 102 0.65 5.68 4.18
N THR A 103 0.36 4.42 4.52
CA THR A 103 -0.89 4.06 5.19
C THR A 103 -1.08 4.84 6.48
N VAL A 104 -0.09 4.84 7.38
CA VAL A 104 -0.24 5.51 8.68
C VAL A 104 -0.22 7.03 8.60
N GLN A 105 0.38 7.61 7.56
CA GLN A 105 0.53 9.06 7.42
C GLN A 105 -0.51 9.73 6.53
N ALA A 106 -1.14 9.00 5.61
CA ALA A 106 -1.94 9.63 4.56
C ALA A 106 -3.34 9.03 4.36
N ILE A 107 -3.59 7.76 4.72
CA ILE A 107 -4.79 7.06 4.25
C ILE A 107 -6.11 7.70 4.71
N ASP A 108 -6.15 8.21 5.93
CA ASP A 108 -7.40 8.78 6.47
C ASP A 108 -7.70 10.12 5.77
N THR A 109 -6.70 10.99 5.59
CA THR A 109 -6.85 12.23 4.81
C THR A 109 -7.22 11.95 3.34
N LEU A 110 -6.63 10.91 2.73
CA LEU A 110 -6.98 10.53 1.35
C LEU A 110 -8.43 10.05 1.25
N ARG A 111 -8.95 9.33 2.23
CA ARG A 111 -10.36 8.92 2.28
C ARG A 111 -11.30 10.11 2.34
N ASP A 112 -10.96 11.12 3.14
CA ASP A 112 -11.75 12.34 3.28
C ASP A 112 -11.75 13.18 2.00
N GLN A 113 -10.59 13.29 1.35
CA GLN A 113 -10.43 14.08 0.13
C GLN A 113 -11.01 13.40 -1.12
N TRP A 114 -11.08 12.08 -1.15
CA TRP A 114 -11.51 11.29 -2.30
C TRP A 114 -12.65 10.33 -1.94
N PRO A 115 -13.85 10.85 -1.55
CA PRO A 115 -14.96 10.02 -1.08
C PRO A 115 -15.52 9.06 -2.14
N SER A 116 -15.23 9.31 -3.43
CA SER A 116 -15.62 8.44 -4.55
C SER A 116 -14.67 7.26 -4.77
N LEU A 117 -13.53 7.21 -4.07
CA LEU A 117 -12.55 6.13 -4.17
C LEU A 117 -12.58 5.25 -2.91
N THR A 118 -12.39 3.95 -3.12
CA THR A 118 -12.19 3.01 -2.01
C THR A 118 -10.70 2.87 -1.73
N PHE A 119 -10.29 2.98 -0.46
CA PHE A 119 -8.89 2.84 -0.05
C PHE A 119 -8.68 1.62 0.85
N VAL A 120 -7.70 0.80 0.50
CA VAL A 120 -7.19 -0.32 1.30
C VAL A 120 -5.73 -0.04 1.62
N GLY A 121 -5.39 0.07 2.90
CA GLY A 121 -4.01 0.22 3.37
C GLY A 121 -3.45 -1.10 3.87
N VAL A 122 -2.14 -1.30 3.70
CA VAL A 122 -1.44 -2.40 4.34
C VAL A 122 -1.08 -2.03 5.77
N GLU A 123 -1.14 -3.01 6.66
CA GLU A 123 -0.82 -2.86 8.07
C GLU A 123 0.24 -3.88 8.49
N PRO A 124 1.05 -3.58 9.53
CA PRO A 124 1.98 -4.56 10.07
C PRO A 124 1.27 -5.85 10.50
N GLY A 125 1.89 -7.00 10.21
CA GLY A 125 1.31 -8.31 10.40
C GLY A 125 1.23 -8.78 11.87
N ILE A 126 0.69 -7.96 12.78
CA ILE A 126 0.55 -8.27 14.21
C ILE A 126 -0.30 -9.52 14.40
N LYS A 127 -1.51 -9.52 13.86
CA LYS A 127 -2.45 -10.64 13.99
C LYS A 127 -1.87 -11.99 13.52
N PRO A 128 -1.37 -12.13 12.29
CA PRO A 128 -0.75 -13.38 11.86
C PRO A 128 0.55 -13.70 12.62
N GLY A 129 1.34 -12.68 13.00
CA GLY A 129 2.55 -12.88 13.78
C GLY A 129 2.27 -13.50 15.15
N VAL A 130 1.27 -13.00 15.87
CA VAL A 130 0.86 -13.56 17.16
C VAL A 130 0.31 -14.98 16.98
N ALA A 131 -0.55 -15.20 15.98
CA ALA A 131 -1.17 -16.50 15.73
C ALA A 131 -0.17 -17.61 15.39
N THR A 132 0.99 -17.25 14.78
CA THR A 132 2.03 -18.22 14.40
C THR A 132 3.16 -18.35 15.42
N SER A 133 3.27 -17.43 16.38
CA SER A 133 4.32 -17.43 17.39
C SER A 133 4.12 -18.54 18.43
N ARG A 134 5.03 -19.49 18.48
CA ARG A 134 5.02 -20.56 19.51
C ARG A 134 5.39 -20.06 20.91
N SER A 135 6.18 -18.99 20.98
CA SER A 135 6.66 -18.42 22.25
C SER A 135 5.77 -17.30 22.79
N GLY A 136 4.72 -16.89 22.06
CA GLY A 136 3.94 -15.69 22.37
C GLY A 136 4.74 -14.40 22.24
N ARG A 137 5.93 -14.41 21.60
CA ARG A 137 6.82 -13.25 21.44
C ARG A 137 6.98 -12.94 19.95
N ILE A 138 6.75 -11.68 19.58
CA ILE A 138 6.99 -11.19 18.21
C ILE A 138 7.79 -9.91 18.24
N ALA A 139 8.56 -9.67 17.17
CA ALA A 139 9.24 -8.40 16.95
C ALA A 139 8.70 -7.76 15.67
N VAL A 140 8.39 -6.46 15.72
CA VAL A 140 7.92 -5.68 14.57
C VAL A 140 8.98 -4.65 14.24
N MET A 141 9.57 -4.77 13.05
CA MET A 141 10.53 -3.80 12.52
C MET A 141 9.81 -2.87 11.53
N ALA A 142 9.77 -1.57 11.84
CA ALA A 142 9.08 -0.59 11.02
C ALA A 142 9.78 0.78 11.03
N THR A 143 9.33 1.70 10.17
CA THR A 143 9.80 3.09 10.19
C THR A 143 9.38 3.79 11.48
N ALA A 144 10.06 4.90 11.82
CA ALA A 144 9.71 5.69 13.01
C ALA A 144 8.23 6.12 12.99
N ALA A 145 7.74 6.60 11.84
CA ALA A 145 6.36 7.02 11.67
C ALA A 145 5.38 5.87 11.96
N THR A 146 5.66 4.66 11.47
CA THR A 146 4.82 3.49 11.73
C THR A 146 4.86 3.07 13.20
N VAL A 147 6.06 3.00 13.81
CA VAL A 147 6.20 2.60 15.23
C VAL A 147 5.47 3.57 16.17
N GLN A 148 5.47 4.85 15.85
CA GLN A 148 4.84 5.91 16.67
C GLN A 148 3.34 6.10 16.38
N SER A 149 2.80 5.44 15.35
CA SER A 149 1.42 5.65 14.92
C SER A 149 0.40 5.09 15.92
N ALA A 150 -0.72 5.80 16.07
CA ALA A 150 -1.88 5.30 16.81
C ALA A 150 -2.39 4.00 16.20
N ARG A 151 -2.42 3.91 14.87
CA ARG A 151 -2.85 2.72 14.13
C ARG A 151 -2.08 1.45 14.52
N LEU A 152 -0.75 1.52 14.72
CA LEU A 152 0.02 0.36 15.18
C LEU A 152 -0.31 0.02 16.63
N ARG A 153 -0.48 1.04 17.50
CA ARG A 153 -0.90 0.79 18.90
C ARG A 153 -2.23 0.06 18.94
N ASP A 154 -3.23 0.54 18.21
CA ASP A 154 -4.56 -0.09 18.14
C ASP A 154 -4.51 -1.53 17.61
N LEU A 155 -3.62 -1.81 16.64
CA LEU A 155 -3.40 -3.17 16.14
C LEU A 155 -2.82 -4.09 17.22
N VAL A 156 -1.84 -3.61 17.97
CA VAL A 156 -1.23 -4.36 19.08
C VAL A 156 -2.27 -4.61 20.16
N GLU A 157 -3.01 -3.59 20.59
CA GLU A 157 -4.07 -3.72 21.60
C GLU A 157 -5.14 -4.74 21.18
N ARG A 158 -5.60 -4.67 19.94
CA ARG A 158 -6.66 -5.57 19.44
C ARG A 158 -6.23 -7.01 19.22
N HIS A 159 -4.97 -7.26 18.86
CA HIS A 159 -4.54 -8.56 18.36
C HIS A 159 -3.40 -9.21 19.12
N ALA A 160 -2.77 -8.52 20.07
CA ALA A 160 -1.63 -9.05 20.81
C ALA A 160 -1.93 -9.31 22.28
N ALA A 161 -3.19 -9.47 22.66
CA ALA A 161 -3.55 -9.84 24.04
C ALA A 161 -2.84 -11.15 24.44
N GLY A 162 -2.05 -11.09 25.52
CA GLY A 162 -1.26 -12.24 26.01
C GLY A 162 0.05 -12.49 25.26
N ALA A 163 0.40 -11.69 24.23
CA ALA A 163 1.68 -11.77 23.52
C ALA A 163 2.62 -10.61 23.90
N SER A 164 3.92 -10.87 23.85
CA SER A 164 4.96 -9.85 24.01
C SER A 164 5.35 -9.30 22.65
N VAL A 165 5.14 -8.00 22.43
CA VAL A 165 5.46 -7.33 21.16
C VAL A 165 6.62 -6.35 21.34
N LEU A 166 7.75 -6.64 20.71
CA LEU A 166 8.90 -5.74 20.62
C LEU A 166 8.76 -4.86 19.38
N LEU A 167 8.64 -3.55 19.58
CA LEU A 167 8.62 -2.58 18.49
C LEU A 167 10.05 -2.05 18.24
N GLN A 168 10.60 -2.38 17.07
CA GLN A 168 11.94 -1.99 16.68
C GLN A 168 11.89 -0.96 15.55
N ARG A 169 12.49 0.21 15.77
CA ARG A 169 12.65 1.24 14.74
C ARG A 169 13.72 0.83 13.74
N LYS A 170 13.36 0.71 12.45
CA LYS A 170 14.34 0.54 11.39
C LYS A 170 15.20 1.80 11.30
N ARG A 171 16.51 1.68 11.51
CA ARG A 171 17.46 2.75 11.21
C ARG A 171 17.47 2.97 9.69
N SER A 172 17.28 4.21 9.25
CA SER A 172 17.33 4.58 7.83
C SER A 172 18.77 4.73 7.34
N ALA A 173 19.59 3.71 7.56
CA ALA A 173 20.87 3.63 6.88
C ALA A 173 20.73 2.49 5.87
N ASN A 174 20.50 2.83 4.60
CA ASN A 174 20.80 1.90 3.52
C ASN A 174 22.25 2.19 3.09
N PRO A 175 23.26 1.44 3.59
CA PRO A 175 24.65 1.68 3.22
C PRO A 175 24.94 1.32 1.75
N ILE A 176 23.94 0.79 1.03
CA ILE A 176 24.07 0.35 -0.37
C ILE A 176 23.77 1.50 -1.36
N LEU A 177 23.22 2.63 -0.89
CA LEU A 177 22.87 3.78 -1.74
C LEU A 177 23.47 5.11 -1.20
N ALA A 178 24.51 5.05 -0.39
CA ALA A 178 25.34 6.22 -0.15
C ALA A 178 26.24 6.42 -1.39
N PRO A 179 26.34 7.68 -1.92
CA PRO A 179 27.21 7.98 -3.05
C PRO A 179 28.67 7.73 -2.72
#